data_dc4c635dbd970c0ad2b57b06621bbc87
#
_entry.id   dc4c635dbd970c0ad2b57b06621bbc87
#
_cell.length_a   1.000
_cell.length_b   1.000
_cell.length_c   1.000
_cell.angle_alpha   90.00
_cell.angle_beta   90.00
_cell.angle_gamma   90.00
#
_symmetry.space_group_name_H-M   'P 1'
#
loop_
_entity.id
_entity.type
_entity.pdbx_description
1 polymer ?
#
loop_
_entity_poly.entity_id
_entity_poly.type
_entity_poly.pdbx_seq_one_letter_code
_entity_poly.pdbx_strand_id
1 'polypeptide(L)'
;MLPLLLALLIAAGKPDWVDRESAEWPREMYLLGVGSADERAVAEDRARAGVARIFTTHVSSALAASTAESSVRKERSTAWTEQISVSEETRSTTDKVLEGVEIVQVWQDPQSHQFHALAALDRQQAAARLDARLAALETSARPLRAQLDASETAPALAAATRLLRLERDRRALEGELRIVAPARPQRAVVEETAARERLARTSVGLTVTGDDDGVVLDAVRSALVNLGFAVQAEPAGSDLVGEATVALDKLGTRDGWYWSRGRVEVVLKDSASAQVFLNLTESVRDASRIERESSRRVLAKISDRLRKGIPAAFLTATDGF
;
A
#
# COMPACT_ATOMS: atom_id res chain seq x y z
N MET A 1 -31.43 15.08 59.07
CA MET A 1 -32.30 14.31 58.16
C MET A 1 -31.51 14.13 56.86
N LEU A 2 -30.98 12.95 56.65
CA LEU A 2 -30.18 12.57 55.50
C LEU A 2 -31.14 11.95 54.47
N PRO A 3 -31.20 12.40 53.20
CA PRO A 3 -32.02 11.72 52.22
C PRO A 3 -31.29 10.45 51.74
N LEU A 4 -31.91 9.31 51.98
CA LEU A 4 -31.57 8.03 51.41
C LEU A 4 -31.71 8.12 49.87
N LEU A 5 -30.63 8.19 49.16
CA LEU A 5 -30.58 7.94 47.70
C LEU A 5 -30.82 6.45 47.50
N LEU A 6 -32.06 6.08 47.24
CA LEU A 6 -32.45 4.74 46.80
C LEU A 6 -31.96 4.59 45.37
N ALA A 7 -30.79 3.99 45.21
CA ALA A 7 -30.31 3.54 43.90
C ALA A 7 -31.24 2.41 43.43
N LEU A 8 -32.18 2.77 42.56
CA LEU A 8 -33.03 1.82 41.84
C LEU A 8 -32.15 1.00 40.93
N LEU A 9 -31.65 -0.17 41.39
CA LEU A 9 -31.10 -1.21 40.52
C LEU A 9 -32.27 -1.74 39.70
N ILE A 10 -32.55 -1.13 38.58
CA ILE A 10 -33.31 -1.76 37.50
C ILE A 10 -32.43 -2.89 37.06
N ALA A 11 -32.81 -4.12 37.40
CA ALA A 11 -32.28 -5.31 36.75
C ALA A 11 -32.67 -5.21 35.25
N ALA A 12 -31.83 -4.58 34.48
CA ALA A 12 -32.03 -4.45 33.04
C ALA A 12 -32.09 -5.87 32.49
N GLY A 13 -33.26 -6.26 31.96
CA GLY A 13 -33.43 -7.50 31.26
C GLY A 13 -32.36 -7.63 30.13
N LYS A 14 -32.21 -8.80 29.60
CA LYS A 14 -31.26 -9.04 28.49
C LYS A 14 -31.53 -8.02 27.36
N PRO A 15 -30.55 -7.19 26.95
CA PRO A 15 -30.74 -6.23 25.87
C PRO A 15 -30.95 -6.94 24.54
N ASP A 16 -31.79 -6.38 23.67
CA ASP A 16 -32.12 -6.96 22.36
C ASP A 16 -30.90 -7.18 21.49
N TRP A 17 -29.92 -6.27 21.53
CA TRP A 17 -28.72 -6.31 20.71
C TRP A 17 -27.81 -7.53 20.99
N VAL A 18 -27.99 -8.23 22.09
CA VAL A 18 -27.22 -9.45 22.39
C VAL A 18 -27.62 -10.60 21.47
N ASP A 19 -28.93 -10.75 21.17
CA ASP A 19 -29.47 -11.84 20.36
C ASP A 19 -30.13 -11.38 19.05
N ARG A 20 -30.48 -10.10 18.94
CA ARG A 20 -31.29 -9.55 17.84
C ARG A 20 -30.75 -8.20 17.39
N GLU A 21 -31.43 -7.62 16.40
CA GLU A 21 -31.20 -6.23 16.01
C GLU A 21 -31.77 -5.27 17.06
N SER A 22 -31.01 -4.24 17.39
CA SER A 22 -31.40 -3.21 18.31
C SER A 22 -32.23 -2.14 17.62
N ALA A 23 -33.39 -1.78 18.20
CA ALA A 23 -34.16 -0.66 17.72
C ALA A 23 -33.49 0.70 18.05
N GLU A 24 -32.67 0.75 19.11
CA GLU A 24 -31.93 1.95 19.53
C GLU A 24 -30.73 2.22 18.62
N TRP A 25 -30.12 1.16 18.06
CA TRP A 25 -28.93 1.20 17.21
C TRP A 25 -29.22 0.57 15.83
N PRO A 26 -30.02 1.23 14.96
CA PRO A 26 -30.39 0.67 13.67
C PRO A 26 -29.17 0.59 12.73
N ARG A 27 -29.04 -0.51 12.00
CA ARG A 27 -27.91 -0.77 11.09
C ARG A 27 -27.82 0.20 9.91
N GLU A 28 -28.91 0.86 9.59
CA GLU A 28 -28.94 1.92 8.58
C GLU A 28 -28.11 3.15 9.01
N MET A 29 -28.06 3.40 10.33
CA MET A 29 -27.34 4.53 10.91
C MET A 29 -25.99 4.14 11.52
N TYR A 30 -25.83 2.89 11.93
CA TYR A 30 -24.65 2.43 12.66
C TYR A 30 -24.05 1.17 12.04
N LEU A 31 -22.72 1.06 12.06
CA LEU A 31 -22.01 -0.22 11.95
C LEU A 31 -21.80 -0.75 13.36
N LEU A 32 -22.26 -1.98 13.59
CA LEU A 32 -22.29 -2.57 14.92
C LEU A 32 -21.33 -3.76 15.02
N GLY A 33 -20.67 -3.86 16.17
CA GLY A 33 -19.88 -5.03 16.55
C GLY A 33 -20.28 -5.49 17.96
N VAL A 34 -20.49 -6.79 18.11
CA VAL A 34 -20.79 -7.40 19.41
C VAL A 34 -19.61 -8.25 19.84
N GLY A 35 -19.23 -8.13 21.10
CA GLY A 35 -18.19 -8.94 21.73
C GLY A 35 -18.70 -9.51 23.06
N SER A 36 -18.28 -10.75 23.38
CA SER A 36 -18.55 -11.37 24.67
C SER A 36 -17.30 -12.02 25.24
N ALA A 37 -17.12 -11.92 26.57
CA ALA A 37 -15.99 -12.52 27.29
C ALA A 37 -16.30 -12.57 28.80
N ASP A 38 -15.47 -13.30 29.54
CA ASP A 38 -15.56 -13.37 30.99
C ASP A 38 -15.05 -12.06 31.66
N GLU A 39 -14.21 -11.29 30.95
CA GLU A 39 -13.73 -9.99 31.38
C GLU A 39 -14.32 -8.88 30.50
N ARG A 40 -14.74 -7.79 31.15
CA ARG A 40 -15.35 -6.65 30.48
C ARG A 40 -14.46 -6.04 29.40
N ALA A 41 -13.19 -5.79 29.70
CA ALA A 41 -12.25 -5.19 28.76
C ALA A 41 -12.08 -6.04 27.49
N VAL A 42 -12.02 -7.38 27.67
CA VAL A 42 -11.92 -8.31 26.54
C VAL A 42 -13.19 -8.34 25.69
N ALA A 43 -14.38 -8.22 26.32
CA ALA A 43 -15.64 -8.11 25.60
C ALA A 43 -15.70 -6.83 24.76
N GLU A 44 -15.28 -5.70 25.33
CA GLU A 44 -15.21 -4.39 24.65
C GLU A 44 -14.24 -4.45 23.45
N ASP A 45 -13.04 -5.05 23.60
CA ASP A 45 -12.09 -5.20 22.52
C ASP A 45 -12.60 -6.11 21.41
N ARG A 46 -13.29 -7.19 21.75
CA ARG A 46 -13.96 -8.07 20.76
C ARG A 46 -15.07 -7.34 20.01
N ALA A 47 -15.81 -6.46 20.68
CA ALA A 47 -16.85 -5.64 20.05
C ALA A 47 -16.24 -4.66 19.03
N ARG A 48 -15.14 -3.94 19.39
CA ARG A 48 -14.38 -3.09 18.45
C ARG A 48 -13.83 -3.88 17.29
N ALA A 49 -13.21 -5.04 17.54
CA ALA A 49 -12.73 -5.94 16.50
C ALA A 49 -13.85 -6.44 15.57
N GLY A 50 -15.07 -6.56 16.08
CA GLY A 50 -16.28 -6.87 15.29
C GLY A 50 -16.55 -5.82 14.21
N VAL A 51 -16.50 -4.54 14.57
CA VAL A 51 -16.63 -3.42 13.62
C VAL A 51 -15.47 -3.39 12.64
N ALA A 52 -14.21 -3.52 13.13
CA ALA A 52 -13.02 -3.54 12.27
C ALA A 52 -13.08 -4.66 11.22
N ARG A 53 -13.61 -5.83 11.56
CA ARG A 53 -13.76 -6.97 10.65
C ARG A 53 -14.65 -6.66 9.46
N ILE A 54 -15.68 -5.81 9.62
CA ILE A 54 -16.55 -5.38 8.51
C ILE A 54 -15.70 -4.69 7.44
N PHE A 55 -14.81 -3.77 7.84
CA PHE A 55 -13.91 -3.07 6.91
C PHE A 55 -12.91 -4.03 6.27
N THR A 56 -12.24 -4.86 7.05
CA THR A 56 -11.24 -5.80 6.54
C THR A 56 -11.82 -6.76 5.49
N THR A 57 -13.03 -7.28 5.74
CA THR A 57 -13.70 -8.20 4.80
C THR A 57 -14.08 -7.50 3.49
N HIS A 58 -14.57 -6.27 3.56
CA HIS A 58 -14.95 -5.50 2.38
C HIS A 58 -13.74 -5.03 1.57
N VAL A 59 -12.66 -4.58 2.22
CA VAL A 59 -11.43 -4.17 1.54
C VAL A 59 -10.79 -5.36 0.82
N SER A 60 -10.71 -6.52 1.48
CA SER A 60 -10.15 -7.74 0.86
C SER A 60 -10.99 -8.25 -0.32
N SER A 61 -12.32 -8.18 -0.25
CA SER A 61 -13.19 -8.60 -1.36
C SER A 61 -13.15 -7.61 -2.54
N ALA A 62 -13.09 -6.31 -2.28
CA ALA A 62 -12.94 -5.29 -3.32
C ALA A 62 -11.59 -5.41 -4.05
N LEU A 63 -10.53 -5.74 -3.31
CA LEU A 63 -9.21 -5.99 -3.86
C LEU A 63 -9.17 -7.27 -4.70
N ALA A 64 -9.77 -8.37 -4.23
CA ALA A 64 -9.90 -9.60 -5.00
C ALA A 64 -10.68 -9.39 -6.30
N ALA A 65 -11.74 -8.59 -6.29
CA ALA A 65 -12.51 -8.23 -7.48
C ALA A 65 -11.67 -7.39 -8.47
N SER A 66 -10.92 -6.40 -7.99
CA SER A 66 -10.06 -5.57 -8.84
C SER A 66 -8.89 -6.35 -9.44
N THR A 67 -8.35 -7.33 -8.71
CA THR A 67 -7.31 -8.25 -9.19
C THR A 67 -7.88 -9.20 -10.26
N ALA A 68 -9.11 -9.67 -10.12
CA ALA A 68 -9.77 -10.50 -11.11
C ALA A 68 -10.07 -9.72 -12.42
N GLU A 69 -10.52 -8.46 -12.33
CA GLU A 69 -10.71 -7.59 -13.51
C GLU A 69 -9.39 -7.21 -14.19
N SER A 70 -8.33 -6.97 -13.42
CA SER A 70 -7.01 -6.65 -13.97
C SER A 70 -6.29 -7.87 -14.54
N SER A 71 -6.54 -9.09 -14.06
CA SER A 71 -5.98 -10.33 -14.62
C SER A 71 -6.53 -10.65 -16.01
N VAL A 72 -7.74 -10.26 -16.31
CA VAL A 72 -8.34 -10.38 -17.66
C VAL A 72 -7.74 -9.33 -18.64
N ARG A 73 -7.18 -8.22 -18.13
CA ARG A 73 -6.63 -7.11 -18.94
C ARG A 73 -5.10 -7.04 -18.96
N LYS A 74 -4.40 -7.77 -18.09
CA LYS A 74 -2.94 -7.74 -17.93
C LYS A 74 -2.35 -9.15 -17.83
N GLU A 75 -2.12 -9.77 -18.94
CA GLU A 75 -0.96 -10.63 -19.06
C GLU A 75 0.30 -9.74 -18.99
N ARG A 76 1.11 -9.93 -17.97
CA ARG A 76 2.45 -9.34 -17.77
C ARG A 76 2.52 -7.93 -17.20
N SER A 77 2.71 -7.82 -15.95
CA SER A 77 3.29 -6.68 -15.20
C SER A 77 2.37 -6.10 -14.14
N THR A 78 2.74 -6.22 -12.90
CA THR A 78 2.38 -5.43 -11.70
C THR A 78 1.94 -6.21 -10.46
N ALA A 79 2.00 -7.53 -10.44
CA ALA A 79 1.59 -8.34 -9.27
C ALA A 79 2.45 -8.10 -7.99
N TRP A 80 3.64 -7.51 -8.12
CA TRP A 80 4.60 -7.41 -7.01
C TRP A 80 4.51 -6.15 -6.16
N THR A 81 4.23 -5.00 -6.77
CA THR A 81 4.13 -3.72 -6.04
C THR A 81 2.80 -3.62 -5.28
N GLU A 82 1.76 -4.28 -5.79
CA GLU A 82 0.45 -4.35 -5.15
C GLU A 82 0.46 -5.21 -3.87
N GLN A 83 1.22 -6.30 -3.83
CA GLN A 83 1.16 -7.26 -2.72
C GLN A 83 1.86 -6.79 -1.43
N ILE A 84 2.93 -6.00 -1.52
CA ILE A 84 3.62 -5.44 -0.36
C ILE A 84 2.85 -4.24 0.20
N SER A 85 2.33 -3.38 -0.66
CA SER A 85 1.53 -2.22 -0.25
C SER A 85 0.22 -2.59 0.41
N VAL A 86 -0.43 -3.66 -0.04
CA VAL A 86 -1.72 -4.15 0.49
C VAL A 86 -1.65 -4.58 1.96
N SER A 87 -0.59 -5.22 2.40
CA SER A 87 -0.48 -5.71 3.79
C SER A 87 -0.20 -4.59 4.80
N GLU A 88 0.57 -3.57 4.42
CA GLU A 88 0.85 -2.41 5.26
C GLU A 88 -0.33 -1.43 5.27
N GLU A 89 -0.97 -1.24 4.13
CA GLU A 89 -2.13 -0.38 3.95
C GLU A 89 -3.35 -0.92 4.73
N THR A 90 -3.60 -2.23 4.70
CA THR A 90 -4.70 -2.86 5.45
C THR A 90 -4.54 -2.67 6.96
N ARG A 91 -3.32 -2.72 7.50
CA ARG A 91 -3.07 -2.47 8.92
C ARG A 91 -3.28 -1.01 9.30
N SER A 92 -2.72 -0.08 8.53
CA SER A 92 -2.86 1.37 8.76
C SER A 92 -4.31 1.85 8.62
N THR A 93 -5.08 1.26 7.72
CA THR A 93 -6.50 1.55 7.50
C THR A 93 -7.35 1.07 8.67
N THR A 94 -7.11 -0.14 9.16
CA THR A 94 -7.87 -0.72 10.29
C THR A 94 -7.71 0.10 11.57
N ASP A 95 -6.51 0.58 11.89
CA ASP A 95 -6.25 1.41 13.06
C ASP A 95 -6.97 2.78 12.99
N LYS A 96 -7.01 3.39 11.80
CA LYS A 96 -7.69 4.69 11.58
C LYS A 96 -9.21 4.60 11.56
N VAL A 97 -9.78 3.49 11.15
CA VAL A 97 -11.24 3.26 11.19
C VAL A 97 -11.74 3.13 12.61
N LEU A 98 -10.92 2.60 13.53
CA LEU A 98 -11.25 2.47 14.94
C LEU A 98 -11.38 3.83 15.68
N GLU A 99 -10.87 4.94 15.11
CA GLU A 99 -10.98 6.31 15.66
C GLU A 99 -12.41 6.86 15.76
N GLY A 100 -13.41 6.09 15.71
CA GLY A 100 -14.79 6.56 15.88
C GLY A 100 -15.70 5.46 16.33
N VAL A 101 -15.14 4.32 16.66
CA VAL A 101 -15.87 3.20 17.23
C VAL A 101 -15.98 3.40 18.73
N GLU A 102 -17.19 3.55 19.22
CA GLU A 102 -17.50 3.73 20.64
C GLU A 102 -18.16 2.48 21.21
N ILE A 103 -17.85 2.17 22.47
CA ILE A 103 -18.61 1.18 23.22
C ILE A 103 -19.85 1.88 23.75
N VAL A 104 -20.99 1.55 23.19
CA VAL A 104 -22.26 2.23 23.48
C VAL A 104 -23.05 1.54 24.58
N GLN A 105 -22.91 0.22 24.72
CA GLN A 105 -23.56 -0.53 25.79
C GLN A 105 -22.68 -1.69 26.27
N VAL A 106 -22.77 -2.01 27.56
CA VAL A 106 -22.20 -3.20 28.19
C VAL A 106 -23.23 -3.82 29.07
N TRP A 107 -23.41 -5.13 28.97
CA TRP A 107 -24.31 -5.89 29.81
C TRP A 107 -23.64 -7.14 30.34
N GLN A 108 -23.87 -7.48 31.61
CA GLN A 108 -23.40 -8.72 32.21
C GLN A 108 -24.55 -9.69 32.36
N ASP A 109 -24.42 -10.88 31.85
CA ASP A 109 -25.40 -11.94 32.04
C ASP A 109 -25.44 -12.37 33.51
N PRO A 110 -26.56 -12.24 34.21
CA PRO A 110 -26.64 -12.59 35.61
C PRO A 110 -26.51 -14.10 35.88
N GLN A 111 -26.69 -14.96 34.86
CA GLN A 111 -26.59 -16.40 35.01
C GLN A 111 -25.18 -16.92 34.73
N SER A 112 -24.59 -16.50 33.61
CA SER A 112 -23.23 -16.94 33.18
C SER A 112 -22.11 -16.04 33.70
N HIS A 113 -22.43 -14.86 34.23
CA HIS A 113 -21.50 -13.78 34.59
C HIS A 113 -20.65 -13.27 33.39
N GLN A 114 -20.97 -13.65 32.19
CA GLN A 114 -20.29 -13.21 30.99
C GLN A 114 -20.66 -11.77 30.65
N PHE A 115 -19.64 -10.96 30.27
CA PHE A 115 -19.85 -9.61 29.77
C PHE A 115 -20.14 -9.65 28.28
N HIS A 116 -21.12 -8.84 27.86
CA HIS A 116 -21.41 -8.54 26.47
C HIS A 116 -21.22 -7.05 26.24
N ALA A 117 -20.55 -6.67 25.17
CA ALA A 117 -20.34 -5.28 24.81
C ALA A 117 -20.84 -5.04 23.38
N LEU A 118 -21.43 -3.88 23.17
CA LEU A 118 -21.86 -3.38 21.87
C LEU A 118 -20.98 -2.20 21.49
N ALA A 119 -20.28 -2.32 20.38
CA ALA A 119 -19.55 -1.24 19.73
C ALA A 119 -20.37 -0.72 18.56
N ALA A 120 -20.40 0.60 18.39
CA ALA A 120 -21.08 1.27 17.29
C ALA A 120 -20.17 2.29 16.63
N LEU A 121 -20.23 2.38 15.29
CA LEU A 121 -19.67 3.44 14.48
C LEU A 121 -20.82 4.17 13.78
N ASP A 122 -20.97 5.45 14.06
CA ASP A 122 -21.96 6.32 13.38
C ASP A 122 -21.55 6.47 11.90
N ARG A 123 -22.43 6.02 10.99
CA ARG A 123 -22.17 6.04 9.54
C ARG A 123 -22.07 7.46 8.99
N GLN A 124 -22.89 8.39 9.48
CA GLN A 124 -22.90 9.77 9.01
C GLN A 124 -21.64 10.51 9.42
N GLN A 125 -21.23 10.36 10.69
CA GLN A 125 -19.99 10.96 11.17
C GLN A 125 -18.76 10.36 10.51
N ALA A 126 -18.73 9.03 10.32
CA ALA A 126 -17.65 8.35 9.60
C ALA A 126 -17.56 8.83 8.15
N ALA A 127 -18.70 8.93 7.44
CA ALA A 127 -18.73 9.45 6.07
C ALA A 127 -18.25 10.90 6.01
N ALA A 128 -18.65 11.77 6.93
CA ALA A 128 -18.18 13.16 6.97
C ALA A 128 -16.67 13.28 7.18
N ARG A 129 -16.08 12.43 8.04
CA ARG A 129 -14.62 12.37 8.23
C ARG A 129 -13.89 11.91 6.98
N LEU A 130 -14.41 10.88 6.29
CA LEU A 130 -13.83 10.39 5.03
C LEU A 130 -13.93 11.43 3.92
N ASP A 131 -15.05 12.15 3.82
CA ASP A 131 -15.21 13.26 2.87
C ASP A 131 -14.19 14.38 3.12
N ALA A 132 -13.95 14.75 4.37
CA ALA A 132 -12.95 15.75 4.71
C ALA A 132 -11.52 15.31 4.29
N ARG A 133 -11.19 14.02 4.49
CA ARG A 133 -9.91 13.46 4.04
C ARG A 133 -9.79 13.43 2.51
N LEU A 134 -10.85 13.05 1.80
CA LEU A 134 -10.89 13.09 0.34
C LEU A 134 -10.73 14.52 -0.20
N ALA A 135 -11.33 15.51 0.45
CA ALA A 135 -11.17 16.92 0.10
C ALA A 135 -9.72 17.42 0.33
N ALA A 136 -9.05 16.95 1.38
CA ALA A 136 -7.65 17.26 1.63
C ALA A 136 -6.74 16.67 0.55
N LEU A 137 -6.96 15.41 0.12
CA LEU A 137 -6.23 14.79 -1.00
C LEU A 137 -6.42 15.58 -2.29
N GLU A 138 -7.65 15.99 -2.60
CA GLU A 138 -7.95 16.81 -3.78
C GLU A 138 -7.22 18.17 -3.75
N THR A 139 -7.17 18.79 -2.57
CA THR A 139 -6.41 20.05 -2.40
C THR A 139 -4.91 19.85 -2.65
N SER A 140 -4.36 18.73 -2.21
CA SER A 140 -2.96 18.36 -2.43
C SER A 140 -2.68 17.97 -3.89
N ALA A 141 -3.63 17.36 -4.60
CA ALA A 141 -3.48 16.95 -5.99
C ALA A 141 -3.48 18.13 -6.98
N ARG A 142 -4.22 19.20 -6.68
CA ARG A 142 -4.38 20.35 -7.57
C ARG A 142 -3.08 20.97 -8.08
N PRO A 143 -2.10 21.36 -7.22
CA PRO A 143 -0.82 21.91 -7.70
C PRO A 143 0.00 20.88 -8.48
N LEU A 144 -0.08 19.60 -8.14
CA LEU A 144 0.66 18.54 -8.83
C LEU A 144 0.17 18.34 -10.27
N ARG A 145 -1.14 18.48 -10.52
CA ARG A 145 -1.69 18.42 -11.89
C ARG A 145 -1.09 19.48 -12.80
N ALA A 146 -0.94 20.70 -12.28
CA ALA A 146 -0.32 21.78 -13.05
C ALA A 146 1.17 21.51 -13.36
N GLN A 147 1.84 20.71 -12.55
CA GLN A 147 3.25 20.35 -12.72
C GLN A 147 3.46 19.17 -13.69
N LEU A 148 2.43 18.38 -14.03
CA LEU A 148 2.58 17.24 -14.96
C LEU A 148 3.10 17.66 -16.34
N ASP A 149 2.70 18.84 -16.82
CA ASP A 149 3.07 19.39 -18.10
C ASP A 149 4.29 20.35 -18.03
N ALA A 150 5.00 20.34 -16.89
CA ALA A 150 6.22 21.12 -16.76
C ALA A 150 7.26 20.66 -17.80
N SER A 151 8.00 21.62 -18.36
CA SER A 151 9.08 21.37 -19.33
C SER A 151 10.26 20.64 -18.70
N GLU A 152 10.48 20.84 -17.40
CA GLU A 152 11.54 20.17 -16.64
C GLU A 152 11.09 18.75 -16.25
N THR A 153 11.93 17.77 -16.54
CA THR A 153 11.63 16.35 -16.32
C THR A 153 11.44 16.03 -14.83
N ALA A 154 12.30 16.57 -13.97
CA ALA A 154 12.30 16.26 -12.53
C ALA A 154 11.00 16.67 -11.82
N PRO A 155 10.52 17.92 -11.89
CA PRO A 155 9.26 18.32 -11.26
C PRO A 155 8.07 17.55 -11.82
N ALA A 156 8.04 17.29 -13.14
CA ALA A 156 6.95 16.56 -13.76
C ALA A 156 6.88 15.09 -13.31
N LEU A 157 8.03 14.41 -13.17
CA LEU A 157 8.08 13.04 -12.66
C LEU A 157 7.72 12.97 -11.16
N ALA A 158 8.21 13.92 -10.36
CA ALA A 158 7.82 14.02 -8.95
C ALA A 158 6.32 14.25 -8.79
N ALA A 159 5.73 15.13 -9.60
CA ALA A 159 4.29 15.36 -9.62
C ALA A 159 3.52 14.08 -10.03
N ALA A 160 3.96 13.39 -11.08
CA ALA A 160 3.32 12.16 -11.54
C ALA A 160 3.33 11.06 -10.46
N THR A 161 4.46 10.83 -9.80
CA THR A 161 4.59 9.81 -8.74
C THR A 161 3.78 10.16 -7.50
N ARG A 162 3.75 11.44 -7.10
CA ARG A 162 2.91 11.90 -5.99
C ARG A 162 1.43 11.78 -6.29
N LEU A 163 0.99 12.11 -7.52
CA LEU A 163 -0.40 11.92 -7.94
C LEU A 163 -0.82 10.45 -7.91
N LEU A 164 0.04 9.52 -8.34
CA LEU A 164 -0.26 8.09 -8.26
C LEU A 164 -0.41 7.61 -6.82
N ARG A 165 0.34 8.17 -5.86
CA ARG A 165 0.16 7.88 -4.43
C ARG A 165 -1.14 8.45 -3.90
N LEU A 166 -1.43 9.73 -4.16
CA LEU A 166 -2.69 10.35 -3.74
C LEU A 166 -3.90 9.62 -4.32
N GLU A 167 -3.79 9.12 -5.55
CA GLU A 167 -4.85 8.32 -6.18
C GLU A 167 -5.04 6.97 -5.48
N ARG A 168 -3.96 6.32 -5.03
CA ARG A 168 -4.05 5.11 -4.20
C ARG A 168 -4.77 5.39 -2.89
N ASP A 169 -4.34 6.45 -2.17
CA ASP A 169 -4.96 6.84 -0.90
C ASP A 169 -6.45 7.21 -1.10
N ARG A 170 -6.78 7.89 -2.19
CA ARG A 170 -8.15 8.20 -2.56
C ARG A 170 -9.00 6.94 -2.74
N ARG A 171 -8.49 5.93 -3.46
CA ARG A 171 -9.20 4.65 -3.66
C ARG A 171 -9.44 3.92 -2.35
N ALA A 172 -8.46 3.93 -1.44
CA ALA A 172 -8.62 3.33 -0.12
C ALA A 172 -9.77 4.02 0.64
N LEU A 173 -9.76 5.35 0.72
CA LEU A 173 -10.81 6.13 1.38
C LEU A 173 -12.19 5.95 0.73
N GLU A 174 -12.27 5.85 -0.60
CA GLU A 174 -13.51 5.56 -1.31
C GLU A 174 -14.01 4.13 -1.06
N GLY A 175 -13.10 3.19 -0.87
CA GLY A 175 -13.40 1.84 -0.41
C GLY A 175 -14.08 1.85 0.96
N GLU A 176 -13.52 2.59 1.91
CA GLU A 176 -14.09 2.79 3.26
C GLU A 176 -15.46 3.51 3.18
N LEU A 177 -15.54 4.56 2.35
CA LEU A 177 -16.77 5.34 2.18
C LEU A 177 -17.93 4.46 1.66
N ARG A 178 -17.68 3.51 0.77
CA ARG A 178 -18.68 2.55 0.28
C ARG A 178 -19.25 1.66 1.39
N ILE A 179 -18.49 1.38 2.44
CA ILE A 179 -18.95 0.58 3.58
C ILE A 179 -19.89 1.41 4.46
N VAL A 180 -19.53 2.67 4.73
CA VAL A 180 -20.34 3.54 5.61
C VAL A 180 -21.49 4.23 4.86
N ALA A 181 -21.35 4.47 3.56
CA ALA A 181 -22.34 5.18 2.74
C ALA A 181 -22.53 4.52 1.35
N PRO A 182 -23.08 3.30 1.26
CA PRO A 182 -23.12 2.49 0.04
C PRO A 182 -23.94 3.12 -1.10
N ALA A 183 -24.86 4.03 -0.79
CA ALA A 183 -25.70 4.71 -1.80
C ALA A 183 -25.00 5.86 -2.52
N ARG A 184 -23.76 6.23 -2.14
CA ARG A 184 -23.03 7.32 -2.78
C ARG A 184 -22.45 6.91 -4.15
N PRO A 185 -22.55 7.78 -5.18
CA PRO A 185 -21.97 7.51 -6.49
C PRO A 185 -20.44 7.55 -6.41
N GLN A 186 -19.78 6.66 -7.18
CA GLN A 186 -18.33 6.69 -7.37
C GLN A 186 -17.90 7.89 -8.20
N ARG A 187 -16.81 8.53 -7.82
CA ARG A 187 -16.17 9.57 -8.64
C ARG A 187 -15.27 8.93 -9.70
N ALA A 188 -15.25 9.51 -10.90
CA ALA A 188 -14.42 9.05 -12.00
C ALA A 188 -12.93 9.25 -11.70
N VAL A 189 -12.09 8.27 -12.10
CA VAL A 189 -10.63 8.26 -11.92
C VAL A 189 -9.98 8.94 -13.14
N VAL A 190 -9.74 10.24 -13.08
CA VAL A 190 -9.14 11.01 -14.19
C VAL A 190 -7.61 11.13 -14.04
N GLU A 191 -7.11 11.17 -12.82
CA GLU A 191 -5.74 11.60 -12.52
C GLU A 191 -4.69 10.52 -12.71
N GLU A 192 -5.05 9.26 -12.50
CA GLU A 192 -4.14 8.14 -12.70
C GLU A 192 -3.70 8.03 -14.16
N THR A 193 -4.62 8.27 -15.09
CA THR A 193 -4.34 8.18 -16.52
C THR A 193 -3.31 9.24 -16.94
N ALA A 194 -3.49 10.50 -16.55
CA ALA A 194 -2.56 11.60 -16.89
C ALA A 194 -1.16 11.37 -16.27
N ALA A 195 -1.09 10.94 -15.01
CA ALA A 195 0.18 10.65 -14.37
C ALA A 195 0.92 9.47 -15.02
N ARG A 196 0.20 8.38 -15.35
CA ARG A 196 0.76 7.24 -16.08
C ARG A 196 1.21 7.60 -17.50
N GLU A 197 0.45 8.42 -18.21
CA GLU A 197 0.83 8.91 -19.53
C GLU A 197 2.09 9.78 -19.47
N ARG A 198 2.27 10.58 -18.41
CA ARG A 198 3.51 11.36 -18.22
C ARG A 198 4.71 10.46 -18.04
N LEU A 199 4.61 9.39 -17.21
CA LEU A 199 5.67 8.40 -17.06
C LEU A 199 5.96 7.68 -18.40
N ALA A 200 4.92 7.24 -19.11
CA ALA A 200 5.06 6.52 -20.37
C ALA A 200 5.66 7.36 -21.51
N ARG A 201 5.50 8.68 -21.46
CA ARG A 201 6.16 9.62 -22.41
C ARG A 201 7.63 9.85 -22.07
N THR A 202 8.06 9.56 -20.83
CA THR A 202 9.45 9.75 -20.43
C THR A 202 10.28 8.55 -20.87
N SER A 203 11.23 8.83 -21.75
CA SER A 203 12.16 7.84 -22.28
C SER A 203 13.37 7.65 -21.36
N VAL A 204 13.80 6.39 -21.19
CA VAL A 204 14.99 6.03 -20.42
C VAL A 204 15.95 5.25 -21.30
N GLY A 205 17.12 5.82 -21.58
CA GLY A 205 18.23 5.12 -22.22
C GLY A 205 19.03 4.37 -21.17
N LEU A 206 19.23 3.04 -21.36
CA LEU A 206 19.87 2.18 -20.37
C LEU A 206 21.17 1.60 -20.88
N THR A 207 22.26 1.80 -20.13
CA THR A 207 23.56 1.18 -20.35
C THR A 207 23.95 0.33 -19.16
N VAL A 208 24.36 -0.93 -19.42
CA VAL A 208 24.84 -1.86 -18.39
C VAL A 208 26.22 -2.35 -18.75
N THR A 209 27.16 -2.26 -17.80
CA THR A 209 28.56 -2.72 -17.98
C THR A 209 28.84 -3.88 -17.02
N GLY A 210 29.62 -4.87 -17.50
CA GLY A 210 30.00 -6.05 -16.70
C GLY A 210 28.92 -7.11 -16.56
N ASP A 211 27.84 -7.06 -17.36
CA ASP A 211 26.71 -8.02 -17.38
C ASP A 211 26.76 -8.87 -18.66
N ASP A 212 27.68 -9.84 -18.70
CA ASP A 212 27.91 -10.66 -19.87
C ASP A 212 26.72 -11.54 -20.27
N ASP A 213 25.89 -11.92 -19.28
CA ASP A 213 24.70 -12.77 -19.50
C ASP A 213 23.40 -11.95 -19.70
N GLY A 214 23.41 -10.61 -19.54
CA GLY A 214 22.25 -9.72 -19.69
C GLY A 214 21.20 -9.81 -18.57
N VAL A 215 21.51 -10.51 -17.50
CA VAL A 215 20.55 -10.79 -16.39
C VAL A 215 20.21 -9.53 -15.59
N VAL A 216 21.21 -8.67 -15.37
CA VAL A 216 21.04 -7.40 -14.67
C VAL A 216 20.35 -6.38 -15.57
N LEU A 217 20.71 -6.32 -16.86
CA LEU A 217 20.05 -5.48 -17.86
C LEU A 217 18.54 -5.76 -17.89
N ASP A 218 18.15 -7.03 -17.95
CA ASP A 218 16.74 -7.43 -17.99
C ASP A 218 16.01 -7.08 -16.67
N ALA A 219 16.69 -7.21 -15.54
CA ALA A 219 16.11 -6.86 -14.24
C ALA A 219 15.86 -5.34 -14.11
N VAL A 220 16.85 -4.51 -14.48
CA VAL A 220 16.73 -3.05 -14.45
C VAL A 220 15.67 -2.58 -15.45
N ARG A 221 15.70 -3.09 -16.68
CA ARG A 221 14.71 -2.80 -17.73
C ARG A 221 13.30 -3.13 -17.22
N SER A 222 13.10 -4.33 -16.70
CA SER A 222 11.80 -4.75 -16.17
C SER A 222 11.31 -3.84 -15.04
N ALA A 223 12.20 -3.43 -14.12
CA ALA A 223 11.86 -2.53 -13.03
C ALA A 223 11.42 -1.15 -13.53
N LEU A 224 12.12 -0.58 -14.53
CA LEU A 224 11.79 0.72 -15.11
C LEU A 224 10.48 0.67 -15.94
N VAL A 225 10.27 -0.40 -16.71
CA VAL A 225 9.01 -0.63 -17.44
C VAL A 225 7.84 -0.78 -16.46
N ASN A 226 8.05 -1.46 -15.34
CA ASN A 226 7.02 -1.58 -14.28
C ASN A 226 6.70 -0.25 -13.60
N LEU A 227 7.64 0.68 -13.54
CA LEU A 227 7.40 2.07 -13.12
C LEU A 227 6.61 2.88 -14.17
N GLY A 228 6.49 2.36 -15.39
CA GLY A 228 5.74 2.99 -16.49
C GLY A 228 6.60 3.71 -17.52
N PHE A 229 7.93 3.66 -17.43
CA PHE A 229 8.83 4.34 -18.37
C PHE A 229 8.93 3.66 -19.73
N ALA A 230 9.20 4.45 -20.78
CA ALA A 230 9.60 3.96 -22.11
C ALA A 230 11.10 3.68 -22.13
N VAL A 231 11.53 2.40 -21.98
CA VAL A 231 12.95 2.04 -21.94
C VAL A 231 13.49 1.77 -23.34
N GLN A 232 14.55 2.48 -23.69
CA GLN A 232 15.28 2.38 -24.97
C GLN A 232 16.63 1.72 -24.79
N ALA A 233 17.15 1.11 -25.86
CA ALA A 233 18.46 0.45 -25.83
C ALA A 233 19.63 1.45 -25.89
N GLU A 234 19.40 2.63 -26.52
CA GLU A 234 20.42 3.66 -26.67
C GLU A 234 20.11 4.88 -25.77
N PRO A 235 21.12 5.42 -25.04
CA PRO A 235 20.94 6.60 -24.20
C PRO A 235 20.74 7.90 -24.98
N ALA A 236 21.20 7.95 -26.23
CA ALA A 236 21.17 9.16 -27.04
C ALA A 236 19.74 9.63 -27.32
N GLY A 237 19.43 10.86 -26.90
CA GLY A 237 18.10 11.47 -27.08
C GLY A 237 17.03 11.03 -26.07
N SER A 238 17.40 10.27 -25.04
CA SER A 238 16.49 9.89 -23.96
C SER A 238 16.37 11.03 -22.93
N ASP A 239 15.18 11.14 -22.29
CA ASP A 239 14.96 12.12 -21.22
C ASP A 239 15.75 11.77 -19.95
N LEU A 240 15.89 10.49 -19.66
CA LEU A 240 16.68 9.96 -18.55
C LEU A 240 17.75 9.01 -19.05
N VAL A 241 18.88 9.02 -18.33
CA VAL A 241 19.99 8.07 -18.56
C VAL A 241 20.11 7.16 -17.34
N GLY A 242 19.96 5.88 -17.58
CA GLY A 242 20.20 4.80 -16.62
C GLY A 242 21.55 4.14 -16.87
N GLU A 243 22.40 4.12 -15.87
CA GLU A 243 23.70 3.46 -15.90
C GLU A 243 23.72 2.37 -14.81
N ALA A 244 24.09 1.15 -15.18
CA ALA A 244 24.31 0.08 -14.21
C ALA A 244 25.70 -0.52 -14.39
N THR A 245 26.42 -0.71 -13.29
CA THR A 245 27.74 -1.32 -13.27
C THR A 245 27.71 -2.59 -12.43
N VAL A 246 28.11 -3.70 -13.04
CA VAL A 246 28.15 -5.01 -12.42
C VAL A 246 29.60 -5.41 -12.14
N ALA A 247 29.91 -5.72 -10.90
CA ALA A 247 31.18 -6.31 -10.48
C ALA A 247 30.91 -7.69 -9.89
N LEU A 248 31.60 -8.71 -10.40
CA LEU A 248 31.49 -10.09 -9.96
C LEU A 248 32.85 -10.62 -9.53
N ASP A 249 33.02 -10.86 -8.24
CA ASP A 249 34.25 -11.37 -7.64
C ASP A 249 34.11 -12.86 -7.33
N LYS A 250 35.08 -13.66 -7.77
CA LYS A 250 35.26 -15.06 -7.35
C LYS A 250 36.11 -15.08 -6.07
N LEU A 251 35.54 -15.53 -4.97
CA LEU A 251 36.17 -15.48 -3.64
C LEU A 251 36.97 -16.77 -3.32
N GLY A 252 37.04 -17.69 -4.28
CA GLY A 252 37.73 -18.97 -4.11
C GLY A 252 36.84 -20.08 -3.53
N THR A 253 37.50 -21.19 -3.16
CA THR A 253 36.81 -22.39 -2.67
C THR A 253 37.05 -22.57 -1.17
N ARG A 254 35.97 -22.91 -0.43
CA ARG A 254 36.03 -23.25 0.98
C ARG A 254 35.09 -24.43 1.25
N ASP A 255 35.62 -25.48 1.85
CA ASP A 255 34.89 -26.72 2.22
C ASP A 255 34.14 -27.35 1.01
N GLY A 256 34.77 -27.32 -0.19
CA GLY A 256 34.19 -27.83 -1.42
C GLY A 256 33.11 -26.94 -2.04
N TRP A 257 32.93 -25.70 -1.54
CA TRP A 257 32.01 -24.71 -2.08
C TRP A 257 32.76 -23.56 -2.74
N TYR A 258 32.38 -23.24 -3.96
CA TYR A 258 32.83 -22.05 -4.69
C TYR A 258 32.02 -20.85 -4.27
N TRP A 259 32.67 -19.80 -3.77
CA TRP A 259 32.06 -18.57 -3.30
C TRP A 259 32.22 -17.47 -4.35
N SER A 260 31.13 -16.76 -4.60
CA SER A 260 31.12 -15.55 -5.44
C SER A 260 30.45 -14.40 -4.70
N ARG A 261 30.87 -13.17 -4.99
CA ARG A 261 30.25 -11.94 -4.53
C ARG A 261 29.94 -11.08 -5.74
N GLY A 262 28.71 -10.60 -5.86
CA GLY A 262 28.30 -9.61 -6.82
C GLY A 262 28.01 -8.29 -6.14
N ARG A 263 28.32 -7.21 -6.83
CA ARG A 263 27.91 -5.85 -6.51
C ARG A 263 27.38 -5.21 -7.77
N VAL A 264 26.23 -4.55 -7.65
CA VAL A 264 25.63 -3.78 -8.73
C VAL A 264 25.32 -2.39 -8.20
N GLU A 265 25.72 -1.38 -8.96
CA GLU A 265 25.34 0.00 -8.75
C GLU A 265 24.46 0.44 -9.92
N VAL A 266 23.31 1.03 -9.62
CA VAL A 266 22.36 1.56 -10.61
C VAL A 266 22.15 3.03 -10.34
N VAL A 267 22.42 3.87 -11.32
CA VAL A 267 22.20 5.33 -11.27
C VAL A 267 21.21 5.69 -12.36
N LEU A 268 20.18 6.47 -12.02
CA LEU A 268 19.25 7.08 -12.96
C LEU A 268 19.33 8.59 -12.82
N LYS A 269 19.61 9.30 -13.91
CA LYS A 269 19.78 10.73 -13.93
C LYS A 269 19.02 11.40 -15.07
N ASP A 270 18.61 12.63 -14.89
CA ASP A 270 18.10 13.48 -15.97
C ASP A 270 19.19 13.76 -16.99
N SER A 271 18.88 13.64 -18.28
CA SER A 271 19.89 13.81 -19.34
C SER A 271 20.28 15.27 -19.55
N ALA A 272 19.39 16.21 -19.26
CA ALA A 272 19.63 17.64 -19.48
C ALA A 272 20.31 18.31 -18.27
N SER A 273 19.82 18.03 -17.05
CA SER A 273 20.30 18.66 -15.81
C SER A 273 21.34 17.84 -15.05
N ALA A 274 21.55 16.58 -15.43
CA ALA A 274 22.37 15.60 -14.70
C ALA A 274 21.88 15.35 -13.24
N GLN A 275 20.68 15.77 -12.89
CA GLN A 275 20.07 15.52 -11.59
C GLN A 275 19.83 14.02 -11.39
N VAL A 276 20.28 13.49 -10.25
CA VAL A 276 20.16 12.07 -9.92
C VAL A 276 18.81 11.78 -9.28
N PHE A 277 18.03 10.92 -9.91
CA PHE A 277 16.75 10.42 -9.38
C PHE A 277 16.91 9.15 -8.56
N LEU A 278 17.91 8.34 -8.86
CA LEU A 278 18.14 7.06 -8.21
C LEU A 278 19.63 6.80 -8.14
N ASN A 279 20.10 6.42 -6.96
CA ASN A 279 21.39 5.76 -6.77
C ASN A 279 21.17 4.57 -5.85
N LEU A 280 21.25 3.36 -6.40
CA LEU A 280 21.00 2.11 -5.70
C LEU A 280 22.20 1.19 -5.83
N THR A 281 22.74 0.75 -4.71
CA THR A 281 23.80 -0.27 -4.67
C THR A 281 23.29 -1.53 -4.00
N GLU A 282 23.39 -2.65 -4.69
CA GLU A 282 23.10 -3.98 -4.18
C GLU A 282 24.34 -4.84 -4.13
N SER A 283 24.50 -5.60 -3.05
CA SER A 283 25.59 -6.57 -2.93
C SER A 283 25.06 -7.88 -2.35
N VAL A 284 25.47 -8.97 -2.99
CA VAL A 284 25.10 -10.33 -2.60
C VAL A 284 26.32 -11.23 -2.61
N ARG A 285 26.39 -12.15 -1.65
CA ARG A 285 27.35 -13.24 -1.62
C ARG A 285 26.62 -14.57 -1.59
N ASP A 286 27.05 -15.51 -2.41
CA ASP A 286 26.48 -16.87 -2.44
C ASP A 286 27.53 -17.91 -2.79
N ALA A 287 27.19 -19.18 -2.62
CA ALA A 287 28.07 -20.30 -2.92
C ALA A 287 27.34 -21.43 -3.63
N SER A 288 28.08 -22.20 -4.42
CA SER A 288 27.61 -23.43 -5.04
C SER A 288 28.74 -24.47 -5.07
N ARG A 289 28.39 -25.74 -5.26
CA ARG A 289 29.39 -26.79 -5.53
C ARG A 289 29.97 -26.73 -6.94
N ILE A 290 29.38 -25.93 -7.80
CA ILE A 290 29.80 -25.67 -9.17
C ILE A 290 30.17 -24.19 -9.30
N GLU A 291 31.37 -23.85 -9.70
CA GLU A 291 31.86 -22.46 -9.75
C GLU A 291 30.96 -21.54 -10.57
N ARG A 292 30.64 -21.93 -11.82
CA ARG A 292 29.76 -21.14 -12.70
C ARG A 292 28.38 -20.92 -12.10
N GLU A 293 27.88 -21.86 -11.32
CA GLU A 293 26.59 -21.78 -10.67
C GLU A 293 26.59 -20.80 -9.49
N SER A 294 27.72 -20.66 -8.76
CA SER A 294 27.82 -19.67 -7.67
C SER A 294 27.63 -18.24 -8.19
N SER A 295 28.25 -17.93 -9.32
CA SER A 295 28.12 -16.63 -9.98
C SER A 295 26.70 -16.38 -10.48
N ARG A 296 26.07 -17.36 -11.11
CA ARG A 296 24.67 -17.26 -11.58
C ARG A 296 23.68 -17.02 -10.43
N ARG A 297 23.86 -17.72 -9.30
CA ARG A 297 23.03 -17.53 -8.11
C ARG A 297 23.14 -16.13 -7.54
N VAL A 298 24.35 -15.59 -7.51
CA VAL A 298 24.60 -14.21 -7.08
C VAL A 298 23.85 -13.23 -7.96
N LEU A 299 23.99 -13.34 -9.29
CA LEU A 299 23.32 -12.45 -10.24
C LEU A 299 21.79 -12.57 -10.17
N ALA A 300 21.26 -13.78 -10.04
CA ALA A 300 19.82 -14.00 -9.89
C ALA A 300 19.25 -13.31 -8.63
N LYS A 301 19.94 -13.45 -7.47
CA LYS A 301 19.54 -12.79 -6.23
C LYS A 301 19.64 -11.27 -6.31
N ILE A 302 20.66 -10.74 -6.97
CA ILE A 302 20.79 -9.30 -7.22
C ILE A 302 19.63 -8.82 -8.09
N SER A 303 19.34 -9.52 -9.18
CA SER A 303 18.26 -9.18 -10.10
C SER A 303 16.90 -9.13 -9.39
N ASP A 304 16.61 -10.07 -8.49
CA ASP A 304 15.39 -10.05 -7.67
C ASP A 304 15.34 -8.86 -6.71
N ARG A 305 16.49 -8.47 -6.15
CA ARG A 305 16.57 -7.27 -5.31
C ARG A 305 16.40 -5.99 -6.11
N LEU A 306 17.00 -5.89 -7.30
CA LEU A 306 16.86 -4.73 -8.18
C LEU A 306 15.42 -4.53 -8.64
N ARG A 307 14.71 -5.60 -9.01
CA ARG A 307 13.28 -5.50 -9.39
C ARG A 307 12.40 -4.90 -8.31
N LYS A 308 12.75 -5.09 -7.04
CA LYS A 308 12.03 -4.53 -5.89
C LYS A 308 12.61 -3.20 -5.44
N GLY A 309 13.93 -3.08 -5.41
CA GLY A 309 14.64 -1.92 -4.89
C GLY A 309 14.53 -0.68 -5.76
N ILE A 310 14.59 -0.84 -7.10
CA ILE A 310 14.52 0.29 -8.02
C ILE A 310 13.21 1.06 -7.89
N PRO A 311 12.01 0.42 -7.93
CA PRO A 311 10.76 1.13 -7.73
C PRO A 311 10.67 1.83 -6.36
N ALA A 312 11.09 1.17 -5.30
CA ALA A 312 11.06 1.73 -3.96
C ALA A 312 11.99 2.95 -3.82
N ALA A 313 13.23 2.84 -4.30
CA ALA A 313 14.20 3.92 -4.25
C ALA A 313 13.80 5.11 -5.14
N PHE A 314 13.24 4.87 -6.33
CA PHE A 314 12.73 5.92 -7.21
C PHE A 314 11.59 6.70 -6.55
N LEU A 315 10.63 6.01 -5.93
CA LEU A 315 9.54 6.64 -5.22
C LEU A 315 10.02 7.48 -4.03
N THR A 316 11.03 7.01 -3.30
CA THR A 316 11.62 7.77 -2.18
C THR A 316 12.36 9.01 -2.68
N ALA A 317 13.12 8.89 -3.76
CA ALA A 317 13.87 10.01 -4.33
C ALA A 317 12.94 11.12 -4.86
N THR A 318 11.80 10.76 -5.46
CA THR A 318 10.83 11.74 -5.97
C THR A 318 10.05 12.48 -4.89
N ASP A 319 10.11 12.05 -3.62
CA ASP A 319 9.56 12.79 -2.48
C ASP A 319 10.40 13.99 -2.08
N GLY A 320 11.67 14.03 -2.46
CA GLY A 320 12.61 15.08 -2.12
C GLY A 320 12.63 16.29 -3.10
N PHE A 321 11.83 16.25 -4.17
CA PHE A 321 11.74 17.29 -5.20
C PHE A 321 10.56 18.23 -5.03
#